data_30976796a693a46682e2db7d741f1df1
#
_entry.id   30976796a693a46682e2db7d741f1df1
#
_cell.length_a   1.000
_cell.length_b   1.000
_cell.length_c   1.000
_cell.angle_alpha   90.00
_cell.angle_beta   90.00
_cell.angle_gamma   90.00
#
_symmetry.space_group_name_H-M   'P 1'
#
loop_
_entity.id
_entity.type
_entity.pdbx_description
1 polymer ?
#
loop_
_entity_poly.entity_id
_entity_poly.type
_entity_poly.pdbx_seq_one_letter_code
_entity_poly.pdbx_strand_id
1 'polypeptide(L)'
;MTIQFTALPTENVRALQRGGPDAYGRPPERKISDGDGMPCRHCLRNIAAGDVYLILAYRPFPNPQPYAETGPIFLHAQECERAVGARLPPEILDSPDYIVRGYGSDDRIVYGSGGIIPTDAIVTRAETLFEREDIAYVHVRSARNNCYQCRIERA
;
A
#
# COMPACT_ATOMS: atom_id res chain seq x y z
N MET A 1 -18.03 -7.98 -11.07
CA MET A 1 -17.07 -6.85 -11.08
C MET A 1 -15.68 -7.36 -10.81
N THR A 2 -14.72 -6.90 -11.58
CA THR A 2 -13.33 -7.25 -11.37
C THR A 2 -12.58 -6.12 -10.65
N ILE A 3 -11.70 -6.50 -9.73
CA ILE A 3 -10.83 -5.60 -9.00
C ILE A 3 -9.38 -5.99 -9.22
N GLN A 4 -8.46 -5.06 -8.95
CA GLN A 4 -7.04 -5.37 -8.93
C GLN A 4 -6.35 -4.71 -7.75
N PHE A 5 -5.39 -5.43 -7.19
CA PHE A 5 -4.48 -4.90 -6.17
C PHE A 5 -3.31 -4.23 -6.89
N THR A 6 -3.07 -2.98 -6.55
CA THR A 6 -2.10 -2.15 -7.25
C THR A 6 -0.97 -1.76 -6.31
N ALA A 7 0.25 -2.13 -6.69
CA ALA A 7 1.48 -1.75 -5.99
C ALA A 7 1.93 -0.34 -6.42
N LEU A 8 2.93 0.20 -5.74
CA LEU A 8 3.53 1.48 -6.10
C LEU A 8 4.03 1.46 -7.56
N PRO A 9 3.94 2.59 -8.27
CA PRO A 9 4.51 2.69 -9.62
C PRO A 9 6.01 2.46 -9.63
N THR A 10 6.48 1.66 -10.58
CA THR A 10 7.90 1.29 -10.69
C THR A 10 8.83 2.50 -10.81
N GLU A 11 8.45 3.50 -11.57
CA GLU A 11 9.20 4.74 -11.73
C GLU A 11 9.52 5.42 -10.40
N ASN A 12 8.51 5.54 -9.54
CA ASN A 12 8.66 6.14 -8.21
C ASN A 12 9.57 5.29 -7.32
N VAL A 13 9.41 3.97 -7.38
CA VAL A 13 10.24 3.04 -6.60
C VAL A 13 11.70 3.10 -7.04
N ARG A 14 11.96 3.13 -8.33
CA ARG A 14 13.35 3.23 -8.85
C ARG A 14 14.02 4.52 -8.39
N ALA A 15 13.31 5.64 -8.38
CA ALA A 15 13.84 6.91 -7.89
C ALA A 15 14.24 6.81 -6.40
N LEU A 16 13.41 6.19 -5.57
CA LEU A 16 13.70 5.97 -4.15
C LEU A 16 14.87 5.01 -3.95
N GLN A 17 14.96 3.96 -4.74
CA GLN A 17 16.07 2.99 -4.70
C GLN A 17 17.41 3.64 -5.06
N ARG A 18 17.39 4.70 -5.87
CA ARG A 18 18.60 5.50 -6.21
C ARG A 18 18.92 6.58 -5.18
N GLY A 19 18.17 6.66 -4.09
CA GLY A 19 18.39 7.65 -3.03
C GLY A 19 17.61 8.94 -3.20
N GLY A 20 16.63 8.98 -4.09
CA GLY A 20 15.75 10.13 -4.26
C GLY A 20 14.92 10.43 -3.01
N PRO A 21 14.37 11.66 -2.90
CA PRO A 21 13.69 12.10 -1.68
C PRO A 21 12.36 11.40 -1.48
N ASP A 22 12.04 11.11 -0.22
CA ASP A 22 10.73 10.62 0.20
C ASP A 22 9.72 11.77 0.36
N ALA A 23 8.56 11.49 0.94
CA ALA A 23 7.51 12.50 1.13
C ALA A 23 7.93 13.67 2.03
N TYR A 24 8.98 13.50 2.84
CA TYR A 24 9.53 14.56 3.69
C TYR A 24 10.81 15.19 3.12
N GLY A 25 11.16 14.87 1.87
CA GLY A 25 12.36 15.40 1.23
C GLY A 25 13.67 14.76 1.70
N ARG A 26 13.61 13.58 2.30
CA ARG A 26 14.78 12.89 2.86
C ARG A 26 15.10 11.62 2.06
N PRO A 27 16.37 11.23 1.95
CA PRO A 27 16.69 9.94 1.36
C PRO A 27 16.16 8.79 2.24
N PRO A 28 15.71 7.68 1.63
CA PRO A 28 15.31 6.52 2.41
C PRO A 28 16.43 5.99 3.31
N GLU A 29 16.04 5.49 4.49
CA GLU A 29 16.98 4.77 5.37
C GLU A 29 17.17 3.36 4.83
N ARG A 30 18.33 2.77 5.09
CA ARG A 30 18.69 1.43 4.63
C ARG A 30 18.97 0.54 5.83
N LYS A 31 18.37 -0.65 5.84
CA LYS A 31 18.59 -1.67 6.88
C LYS A 31 18.65 -3.06 6.25
N ILE A 32 19.18 -4.02 7.01
CA ILE A 32 19.21 -5.42 6.61
C ILE A 32 18.01 -6.11 7.22
N SER A 33 17.23 -6.81 6.38
CA SER A 33 16.04 -7.55 6.81
C SER A 33 16.44 -8.75 7.69
N ASP A 34 15.65 -8.98 8.75
CA ASP A 34 15.73 -10.22 9.54
C ASP A 34 14.77 -11.29 8.99
N GLY A 35 13.99 -10.95 7.94
CA GLY A 35 13.05 -11.86 7.30
C GLY A 35 11.66 -11.91 7.93
N ASP A 36 11.42 -11.12 8.97
CA ASP A 36 10.17 -11.15 9.72
C ASP A 36 9.37 -9.86 9.53
N GLY A 37 8.35 -9.92 8.69
CA GLY A 37 7.37 -8.85 8.55
C GLY A 37 7.88 -7.58 7.87
N MET A 38 8.73 -7.70 6.86
CA MET A 38 9.26 -6.57 6.08
C MET A 38 8.64 -6.56 4.67
N PRO A 39 7.34 -6.18 4.51
CA PRO A 39 6.68 -6.24 3.21
C PRO A 39 7.12 -5.11 2.28
N CYS A 40 7.53 -5.48 1.07
CA CYS A 40 7.85 -4.52 0.01
C CYS A 40 6.56 -4.06 -0.69
N ARG A 41 6.32 -2.74 -0.74
CA ARG A 41 5.12 -2.16 -1.35
C ARG A 41 5.14 -2.13 -2.88
N HIS A 42 6.21 -2.63 -3.49
CA HIS A 42 6.32 -2.72 -4.95
C HIS A 42 6.08 -4.12 -5.49
N CYS A 43 6.75 -5.12 -4.95
CA CYS A 43 6.51 -6.50 -5.37
C CYS A 43 5.44 -7.22 -4.54
N LEU A 44 4.98 -6.61 -3.44
CA LEU A 44 4.00 -7.14 -2.51
C LEU A 44 4.40 -8.48 -1.91
N ARG A 45 5.70 -8.65 -1.67
CA ARG A 45 6.31 -9.81 -1.02
C ARG A 45 7.15 -9.36 0.16
N ASN A 46 7.36 -10.27 1.11
CA ASN A 46 8.29 -10.01 2.20
C ASN A 46 9.73 -9.97 1.70
N ILE A 47 10.51 -9.08 2.30
CA ILE A 47 11.94 -8.93 2.01
C ILE A 47 12.69 -9.98 2.79
N ALA A 48 13.41 -10.85 2.09
CA ALA A 48 14.10 -11.99 2.69
C ALA A 48 15.18 -11.57 3.68
N ALA A 49 15.43 -12.42 4.67
CA ALA A 49 16.52 -12.21 5.63
C ALA A 49 17.85 -12.03 4.90
N GLY A 50 18.62 -11.04 5.31
CA GLY A 50 19.91 -10.70 4.71
C GLY A 50 19.84 -9.68 3.57
N ASP A 51 18.67 -9.47 2.98
CA ASP A 51 18.49 -8.46 1.95
C ASP A 51 18.36 -7.06 2.58
N VAL A 52 18.90 -6.07 1.88
CA VAL A 52 18.76 -4.67 2.28
C VAL A 52 17.38 -4.16 1.90
N TYR A 53 16.73 -3.46 2.83
CA TYR A 53 15.47 -2.80 2.57
C TYR A 53 15.54 -1.31 2.89
N LEU A 54 14.62 -0.56 2.29
CA LEU A 54 14.45 0.86 2.51
C LEU A 54 13.32 1.11 3.49
N ILE A 55 13.50 2.09 4.37
CA ILE A 55 12.45 2.66 5.22
C ILE A 55 12.30 4.11 4.81
N LEU A 56 11.10 4.51 4.44
CA LEU A 56 10.84 5.85 3.95
C LEU A 56 9.43 6.32 4.29
N ALA A 57 9.23 7.63 4.29
CA ALA A 57 7.92 8.23 4.42
C ALA A 57 7.22 8.25 3.06
N TYR A 58 6.02 7.68 3.00
CA TYR A 58 5.24 7.60 1.78
C TYR A 58 3.89 8.26 1.97
N ARG A 59 3.53 9.11 1.01
CA ARG A 59 2.20 9.70 0.89
C ARG A 59 1.53 9.09 -0.32
N PRO A 60 0.54 8.18 -0.15
CA PRO A 60 -0.12 7.51 -1.27
C PRO A 60 -1.21 8.37 -1.93
N PHE A 61 -0.96 9.65 -2.04
CA PHE A 61 -1.84 10.65 -2.66
C PHE A 61 -0.98 11.63 -3.45
N PRO A 62 -1.44 12.11 -4.62
CA PRO A 62 -0.60 12.94 -5.49
C PRO A 62 -0.27 14.30 -4.89
N ASN A 63 -1.16 14.87 -4.08
CA ASN A 63 -1.00 16.21 -3.55
C ASN A 63 -1.20 16.26 -2.04
N PRO A 64 -0.48 17.17 -1.31
CA PRO A 64 -0.76 17.44 0.09
C PRO A 64 -2.15 18.08 0.23
N GLN A 65 -2.95 17.56 1.14
CA GLN A 65 -4.27 18.08 1.52
C GLN A 65 -4.67 17.41 2.83
N PRO A 66 -5.72 17.86 3.55
CA PRO A 66 -5.98 17.34 4.90
C PRO A 66 -6.11 15.83 5.05
N TYR A 67 -6.52 15.11 4.00
CA TYR A 67 -6.68 13.65 4.03
C TYR A 67 -5.44 12.89 3.54
N ALA A 68 -4.40 13.58 3.10
CA ALA A 68 -3.20 12.97 2.54
C ALA A 68 -2.26 12.48 3.64
N GLU A 69 -2.62 11.37 4.26
CA GLU A 69 -1.81 10.73 5.29
C GLU A 69 -0.45 10.31 4.73
N THR A 70 0.59 10.52 5.55
CA THR A 70 1.96 10.14 5.23
C THR A 70 2.48 9.27 6.36
N GLY A 71 3.11 8.16 6.04
CA GLY A 71 3.65 7.26 7.03
C GLY A 71 4.74 6.36 6.48
N PRO A 72 5.34 5.50 7.33
CA PRO A 72 6.45 4.65 6.90
C PRO A 72 5.98 3.51 6.02
N ILE A 73 6.79 3.21 5.01
CA ILE A 73 6.68 1.98 4.22
C ILE A 73 8.05 1.36 4.03
N PHE A 74 8.06 0.10 3.58
CA PHE A 74 9.25 -0.64 3.21
C PHE A 74 9.27 -0.93 1.72
N LEU A 75 10.49 -0.94 1.15
CA LEU A 75 10.76 -1.36 -0.21
C LEU A 75 12.05 -2.18 -0.24
N HIS A 76 12.18 -3.09 -1.20
CA HIS A 76 13.49 -3.65 -1.51
C HIS A 76 14.45 -2.52 -1.89
N ALA A 77 15.70 -2.58 -1.43
CA ALA A 77 16.73 -1.66 -1.88
C ALA A 77 17.19 -1.99 -3.30
N GLN A 78 17.11 -3.25 -3.69
CA GLN A 78 17.40 -3.72 -5.05
C GLN A 78 16.14 -3.75 -5.88
N GLU A 79 16.29 -3.73 -7.19
CA GLU A 79 15.16 -3.80 -8.12
C GLU A 79 14.38 -5.08 -7.96
N CYS A 80 13.05 -4.96 -7.97
CA CYS A 80 12.12 -6.07 -7.94
C CYS A 80 10.99 -5.80 -8.94
N GLU A 81 10.21 -6.83 -9.27
CA GLU A 81 9.10 -6.69 -10.19
C GLU A 81 7.86 -6.14 -9.50
N ARG A 82 7.17 -5.23 -10.16
CA ARG A 82 5.89 -4.70 -9.68
C ARG A 82 4.85 -5.80 -9.63
N ALA A 83 4.21 -5.94 -8.47
CA ALA A 83 3.08 -6.85 -8.35
C ALA A 83 1.85 -6.30 -9.07
N VAL A 84 1.15 -7.18 -9.78
CA VAL A 84 -0.10 -6.88 -10.47
C VAL A 84 -1.01 -8.09 -10.29
N GLY A 85 -2.28 -7.86 -10.01
CA GLY A 85 -3.25 -8.95 -10.03
C GLY A 85 -4.52 -8.70 -9.26
N ALA A 86 -5.49 -9.59 -9.50
CA ALA A 86 -6.81 -9.58 -8.87
C ALA A 86 -6.86 -10.36 -7.55
N ARG A 87 -5.80 -11.05 -7.20
CA ARG A 87 -5.72 -11.86 -5.98
C ARG A 87 -5.16 -11.06 -4.83
N LEU A 88 -5.74 -11.27 -3.66
CA LEU A 88 -5.21 -10.73 -2.41
C LEU A 88 -3.74 -11.16 -2.24
N PRO A 89 -2.80 -10.22 -2.06
CA PRO A 89 -1.38 -10.57 -1.91
C PRO A 89 -1.14 -11.21 -0.53
N PRO A 90 -0.84 -12.53 -0.48
CA PRO A 90 -0.86 -13.27 0.78
C PRO A 90 0.33 -12.96 1.69
N GLU A 91 1.47 -12.54 1.14
CA GLU A 91 2.66 -12.30 1.95
C GLU A 91 2.59 -10.99 2.75
N ILE A 92 1.94 -9.96 2.20
CA ILE A 92 1.83 -8.66 2.90
C ILE A 92 0.52 -8.49 3.64
N LEU A 93 -0.52 -9.25 3.27
CA LEU A 93 -1.81 -9.23 3.94
C LEU A 93 -2.00 -10.52 4.74
N ASP A 94 -1.13 -10.77 5.70
CA ASP A 94 -1.07 -11.98 6.52
C ASP A 94 -1.64 -11.80 7.94
N SER A 95 -2.04 -10.59 8.29
CA SER A 95 -2.74 -10.31 9.56
C SER A 95 -4.21 -10.73 9.49
N PRO A 96 -4.88 -10.93 10.64
CA PRO A 96 -6.27 -11.38 10.63
C PRO A 96 -7.25 -10.36 10.07
N ASP A 97 -6.93 -9.08 10.13
CA ASP A 97 -7.79 -8.00 9.63
C ASP A 97 -6.97 -6.77 9.24
N TYR A 98 -7.61 -5.89 8.47
CA TYR A 98 -7.01 -4.64 7.97
C TYR A 98 -8.05 -3.53 7.96
N ILE A 99 -7.57 -2.29 8.00
CA ILE A 99 -8.41 -1.12 7.67
C ILE A 99 -8.58 -1.11 6.16
N VAL A 100 -9.84 -1.07 5.71
CA VAL A 100 -10.20 -0.93 4.30
C VAL A 100 -11.05 0.32 4.18
N ARG A 101 -10.68 1.23 3.29
CA ARG A 101 -11.28 2.54 3.26
C ARG A 101 -11.33 3.08 1.83
N GLY A 102 -12.50 3.58 1.42
CA GLY A 102 -12.72 4.15 0.08
C GLY A 102 -12.40 5.63 0.01
N TYR A 103 -11.88 6.05 -1.14
CA TYR A 103 -11.54 7.44 -1.44
C TYR A 103 -12.24 7.89 -2.71
N GLY A 104 -12.62 9.16 -2.78
CA GLY A 104 -13.17 9.78 -3.96
C GLY A 104 -12.09 10.21 -4.96
N SER A 105 -12.52 10.71 -6.09
CA SER A 105 -11.62 11.25 -7.12
C SER A 105 -10.85 12.49 -6.66
N ASP A 106 -11.28 13.11 -5.57
CA ASP A 106 -10.60 14.21 -4.90
C ASP A 106 -9.53 13.76 -3.89
N ASP A 107 -9.29 12.45 -3.80
CA ASP A 107 -8.34 11.81 -2.87
C ASP A 107 -8.70 12.00 -1.39
N ARG A 108 -9.98 12.17 -1.10
CA ARG A 108 -10.49 12.30 0.26
C ARG A 108 -11.33 11.10 0.65
N ILE A 109 -11.36 10.79 1.95
CA ILE A 109 -12.15 9.68 2.48
C ILE A 109 -13.62 9.87 2.12
N VAL A 110 -14.22 8.80 1.56
CA VAL A 110 -15.67 8.71 1.43
C VAL A 110 -16.20 8.15 2.74
N TYR A 111 -16.86 8.98 3.53
CA TYR A 111 -17.34 8.58 4.85
C TYR A 111 -18.41 7.47 4.74
N GLY A 112 -18.36 6.54 5.68
CA GLY A 112 -19.18 5.33 5.66
C GLY A 112 -18.52 4.17 4.91
N SER A 113 -17.40 4.39 4.21
CA SER A 113 -16.69 3.33 3.49
C SER A 113 -15.65 2.60 4.33
N GLY A 114 -15.15 3.24 5.39
CA GLY A 114 -14.08 2.69 6.20
C GLY A 114 -14.53 1.64 7.21
N GLY A 115 -13.65 0.69 7.49
CA GLY A 115 -13.89 -0.31 8.53
C GLY A 115 -12.70 -1.23 8.71
N ILE A 116 -12.70 -1.97 9.81
CA ILE A 116 -11.76 -3.05 10.04
C ILE A 116 -12.39 -4.32 9.51
N ILE A 117 -11.77 -4.88 8.48
CA ILE A 117 -12.34 -5.98 7.68
C ILE A 117 -11.47 -7.23 7.86
N PRO A 118 -12.06 -8.40 8.15
CA PRO A 118 -11.32 -9.66 8.12
C PRO A 118 -10.61 -9.84 6.78
N THR A 119 -9.39 -10.35 6.82
CA THR A 119 -8.54 -10.46 5.61
C THR A 119 -9.21 -11.27 4.51
N ASP A 120 -9.91 -12.34 4.85
CA ASP A 120 -10.65 -13.18 3.89
C ASP A 120 -11.89 -12.49 3.30
N ALA A 121 -12.32 -11.37 3.85
CA ALA A 121 -13.45 -10.59 3.37
C ALA A 121 -13.06 -9.33 2.58
N ILE A 122 -11.77 -9.05 2.42
CA ILE A 122 -11.29 -7.80 1.77
C ILE A 122 -11.77 -7.70 0.32
N VAL A 123 -11.65 -8.78 -0.45
CA VAL A 123 -12.07 -8.78 -1.87
C VAL A 123 -13.56 -8.46 -1.99
N THR A 124 -14.40 -9.16 -1.24
CA THR A 124 -15.85 -8.94 -1.25
C THR A 124 -16.20 -7.53 -0.78
N ARG A 125 -15.51 -7.04 0.26
CA ARG A 125 -15.71 -5.66 0.75
C ARG A 125 -15.36 -4.62 -0.31
N ALA A 126 -14.25 -4.79 -1.00
CA ALA A 126 -13.84 -3.89 -2.07
C ALA A 126 -14.86 -3.88 -3.21
N GLU A 127 -15.31 -5.05 -3.63
CA GLU A 127 -16.36 -5.16 -4.67
C GLU A 127 -17.63 -4.43 -4.27
N THR A 128 -18.08 -4.58 -3.02
CA THR A 128 -19.24 -3.87 -2.48
C THR A 128 -19.03 -2.35 -2.49
N LEU A 129 -17.87 -1.88 -2.07
CA LEU A 129 -17.56 -0.45 -2.08
C LEU A 129 -17.58 0.12 -3.49
N PHE A 130 -17.10 -0.63 -4.48
CA PHE A 130 -17.07 -0.17 -5.86
C PHE A 130 -18.44 -0.14 -6.55
N GLU A 131 -19.49 -0.63 -5.92
CA GLU A 131 -20.87 -0.39 -6.35
C GLU A 131 -21.24 1.08 -6.20
N ARG A 132 -20.57 1.81 -5.34
CA ARG A 132 -20.75 3.26 -5.17
C ARG A 132 -19.93 4.01 -6.21
N GLU A 133 -20.59 4.92 -6.93
CA GLU A 133 -19.93 5.74 -7.97
C GLU A 133 -18.98 6.78 -7.38
N ASP A 134 -19.21 7.20 -6.13
CA ASP A 134 -18.37 8.19 -5.45
C ASP A 134 -17.04 7.63 -4.95
N ILE A 135 -16.83 6.31 -5.01
CA ILE A 135 -15.56 5.68 -4.64
C ILE A 135 -14.72 5.44 -5.88
N ALA A 136 -13.58 6.15 -5.96
CA ALA A 136 -12.64 6.02 -7.06
C ALA A 136 -11.64 4.89 -6.83
N TYR A 137 -11.20 4.70 -5.59
CA TYR A 137 -10.26 3.63 -5.22
C TYR A 137 -10.36 3.32 -3.73
N VAL A 138 -9.72 2.22 -3.34
CA VAL A 138 -9.72 1.73 -1.94
C VAL A 138 -8.27 1.55 -1.49
N HIS A 139 -7.97 1.93 -0.25
CA HIS A 139 -6.70 1.63 0.39
C HIS A 139 -6.87 0.56 1.46
N VAL A 140 -5.87 -0.31 1.56
CA VAL A 140 -5.71 -1.29 2.63
C VAL A 140 -4.58 -0.82 3.54
N ARG A 141 -4.86 -0.73 4.84
CA ARG A 141 -3.92 -0.29 5.87
C ARG A 141 -3.88 -1.29 7.02
N SER A 142 -2.75 -1.42 7.69
CA SER A 142 -2.67 -2.31 8.85
C SER A 142 -3.59 -1.80 9.97
N ALA A 143 -4.36 -2.72 10.57
CA ALA A 143 -5.29 -2.35 11.64
C ALA A 143 -4.55 -1.96 12.94
N ARG A 144 -3.33 -2.48 13.14
CA ARG A 144 -2.54 -2.25 14.34
C ARG A 144 -1.67 -1.01 14.27
N ASN A 145 -1.10 -0.73 13.10
CA ASN A 145 -0.10 0.33 12.94
C ASN A 145 -0.53 1.44 11.98
N ASN A 146 -1.67 1.29 11.31
CA ASN A 146 -2.17 2.23 10.29
C ASN A 146 -1.20 2.44 9.11
N CYS A 147 -0.32 1.48 8.84
CA CYS A 147 0.61 1.57 7.72
C CYS A 147 -0.07 1.22 6.41
N TYR A 148 0.18 2.02 5.38
CA TYR A 148 -0.30 1.74 4.03
C TYR A 148 0.27 0.41 3.51
N GLN A 149 -0.60 -0.44 2.96
CA GLN A 149 -0.22 -1.73 2.40
C GLN A 149 -0.30 -1.73 0.88
N CYS A 150 -1.48 -1.48 0.34
CA CYS A 150 -1.72 -1.48 -1.10
C CYS A 150 -3.01 -0.73 -1.44
N ARG A 151 -3.20 -0.52 -2.72
CA ARG A 151 -4.39 0.08 -3.30
C ARG A 151 -5.18 -0.96 -4.05
N ILE A 152 -6.50 -0.83 -4.05
CA ILE A 152 -7.40 -1.65 -4.84
C ILE A 152 -8.12 -0.72 -5.81
N GLU A 153 -8.22 -1.14 -7.05
CA GLU A 153 -8.88 -0.39 -8.12
C GLU A 153 -9.87 -1.29 -8.86
N ARG A 154 -10.78 -0.67 -9.59
CA ARG A 154 -11.55 -1.38 -10.62
C ARG A 154 -10.58 -1.83 -11.71
N ALA A 155 -10.70 -3.08 -12.11
CA ALA A 155 -9.85 -3.62 -13.17
C ALA A 155 -10.42 -3.29 -14.55
#